data_50b80c6929d5ffd851d76c6c759b6b5d
#
_entry.id   50b80c6929d5ffd851d76c6c759b6b5d
#
_cell.length_a   1.000
_cell.length_b   1.000
_cell.length_c   1.000
_cell.angle_alpha   90.00
_cell.angle_beta   90.00
_cell.angle_gamma   90.00
#
_symmetry.space_group_name_H-M   'P 1'
#
loop_
_entity.id
_entity.type
_entity.pdbx_description
1 polymer ?
#
loop_
_entity_poly.entity_id
_entity_poly.type
_entity_poly.pdbx_seq_one_letter_code
_entity_poly.pdbx_strand_id
1 'polypeptide(L)'
;VLDDTTSLGNNSVLSIYDDTKGNLWVGTTGGLQRLDRETDRFSTVHFSYPYITDFSYVSCIIEDSRGNIWLSTSRAGAICLKGDEHSPVYYLPTNSNICSDKINTIYEDRFGNIWIGSQDNGISVLNMETHTIVNYAHDPADVNSLSSNKVFSFVELPDGNMLIGMIDGGIDLFDYSSKKFIRNYIPSVKGAFTLKEGKDNNVWIGTDGNGLKKFDYRTREVSTYDSDLTSIDMHHAKVHGILEDRQDNLWLVLYQKGILMVPQQERIFHNWGLNFFHPELNIGSECVLSILEDSSRRVWIGTDGDGIYRLNADREVDRHYTADKLPAGVVLTIFEDS
;
A
#
# COMPACT_ATOMS: atom_id res chain seq x y z
N VAL A 1 21.09 15.00 6.07
CA VAL A 1 22.39 15.70 6.00
C VAL A 1 23.30 15.04 7.02
N LEU A 2 24.52 14.63 6.66
CA LEU A 2 25.41 13.77 7.45
C LEU A 2 25.77 14.31 8.85
N ASP A 3 25.60 15.60 9.10
CA ASP A 3 25.91 16.25 10.38
C ASP A 3 24.72 16.95 11.04
N ASP A 4 23.51 16.77 10.50
CA ASP A 4 22.30 17.35 11.06
C ASP A 4 21.58 16.32 11.94
N THR A 5 21.74 16.43 13.24
CA THR A 5 21.10 15.56 14.24
C THR A 5 19.59 15.76 14.36
N THR A 6 19.01 16.71 13.63
CA THR A 6 17.58 17.03 13.62
C THR A 6 16.86 16.55 12.35
N SER A 7 17.61 16.08 11.37
CA SER A 7 17.08 15.43 10.17
C SER A 7 16.85 13.93 10.41
N LEU A 8 16.16 13.29 9.45
CA LEU A 8 15.99 11.84 9.48
C LEU A 8 17.36 11.13 9.49
N GLY A 9 17.62 10.34 10.52
CA GLY A 9 18.94 9.72 10.75
C GLY A 9 19.28 8.57 9.80
N ASN A 10 18.29 8.05 9.05
CA ASN A 10 18.50 6.99 8.06
C ASN A 10 17.52 7.17 6.89
N ASN A 11 18.03 7.12 5.65
CA ASN A 11 17.23 7.32 4.44
C ASN A 11 16.43 6.09 4.00
N SER A 12 16.66 4.92 4.61
CA SER A 12 15.92 3.70 4.31
C SER A 12 14.73 3.57 5.25
N VAL A 13 13.62 4.17 4.88
CA VAL A 13 12.36 4.16 5.63
C VAL A 13 11.59 2.89 5.29
N LEU A 14 11.12 2.16 6.30
CA LEU A 14 10.39 0.90 6.19
C LEU A 14 8.93 1.03 6.63
N SER A 15 8.66 1.88 7.61
CA SER A 15 7.32 2.11 8.15
C SER A 15 7.13 3.54 8.63
N ILE A 16 5.90 4.02 8.51
CA ILE A 16 5.49 5.34 9.01
C ILE A 16 4.15 5.14 9.70
N TYR A 17 3.99 5.74 10.88
CA TYR A 17 2.75 5.65 11.65
C TYR A 17 2.45 6.98 12.35
N ASP A 18 1.19 7.44 12.23
CA ASP A 18 0.67 8.62 12.93
C ASP A 18 -0.20 8.15 14.08
N ASP A 19 0.25 8.37 15.31
CA ASP A 19 -0.46 7.91 16.51
C ASP A 19 -1.62 8.86 16.90
N THR A 20 -2.49 8.36 17.76
CA THR A 20 -3.66 9.15 18.25
C THR A 20 -3.28 10.39 19.05
N LYS A 21 -2.04 10.49 19.53
CA LYS A 21 -1.49 11.66 20.23
C LYS A 21 -0.86 12.69 19.28
N GLY A 22 -0.84 12.40 17.98
CA GLY A 22 -0.29 13.27 16.93
C GLY A 22 1.22 13.15 16.74
N ASN A 23 1.87 12.11 17.28
CA ASN A 23 3.27 11.84 16.98
C ASN A 23 3.38 11.09 15.67
N LEU A 24 4.31 11.50 14.80
CA LEU A 24 4.68 10.76 13.62
C LEU A 24 5.92 9.89 13.91
N TRP A 25 5.70 8.59 13.88
CA TRP A 25 6.74 7.59 14.07
C TRP A 25 7.30 7.12 12.73
N VAL A 26 8.62 6.99 12.63
CA VAL A 26 9.31 6.54 11.41
C VAL A 26 10.24 5.39 11.75
N GLY A 27 9.90 4.21 11.25
CA GLY A 27 10.74 3.02 11.32
C GLY A 27 11.71 2.97 10.14
N THR A 28 12.98 2.82 10.43
CA THR A 28 14.05 2.78 9.43
C THR A 28 14.93 1.53 9.59
N THR A 29 15.85 1.32 8.66
CA THR A 29 16.91 0.32 8.83
C THR A 29 17.94 0.69 9.90
N GLY A 30 17.88 1.91 10.43
CA GLY A 30 18.72 2.42 11.52
C GLY A 30 17.99 2.57 12.85
N GLY A 31 16.75 2.07 12.98
CA GLY A 31 15.96 2.14 14.21
C GLY A 31 14.70 2.98 14.08
N LEU A 32 14.18 3.44 15.23
CA LEU A 32 12.96 4.23 15.34
C LEU A 32 13.28 5.71 15.52
N GLN A 33 12.52 6.54 14.82
CA GLN A 33 12.55 7.99 14.97
C GLN A 33 11.15 8.55 15.16
N ARG A 34 11.07 9.71 15.82
CA ARG A 34 9.84 10.47 16.01
C ARG A 34 10.00 11.88 15.47
N LEU A 35 9.03 12.34 14.69
CA LEU A 35 8.95 13.74 14.24
C LEU A 35 8.24 14.58 15.32
N ASP A 36 8.90 15.64 15.75
CA ASP A 36 8.28 16.75 16.46
C ASP A 36 7.67 17.70 15.41
N ARG A 37 6.34 17.76 15.35
CA ARG A 37 5.61 18.57 14.38
C ARG A 37 5.64 20.08 14.64
N GLU A 38 5.98 20.49 15.85
CA GLU A 38 6.08 21.93 16.18
C GLU A 38 7.41 22.50 15.68
N THR A 39 8.48 21.72 15.82
CA THR A 39 9.83 22.15 15.44
C THR A 39 10.28 21.62 14.09
N ASP A 40 9.51 20.69 13.48
CA ASP A 40 9.82 19.97 12.23
C ASP A 40 11.17 19.21 12.32
N ARG A 41 11.45 18.62 13.49
CA ARG A 41 12.71 17.93 13.78
C ARG A 41 12.49 16.48 14.15
N PHE A 42 13.36 15.61 13.64
CA PHE A 42 13.39 14.21 14.04
C PHE A 42 14.25 14.03 15.29
N SER A 43 13.80 13.14 16.17
CA SER A 43 14.56 12.61 17.30
C SER A 43 14.67 11.09 17.19
N THR A 44 15.86 10.54 17.45
CA THR A 44 16.06 9.10 17.52
C THR A 44 15.59 8.57 18.86
N VAL A 45 14.79 7.50 18.83
CA VAL A 45 14.38 6.78 20.04
C VAL A 45 15.42 5.73 20.37
N HIS A 46 16.09 5.89 21.50
CA HIS A 46 17.15 4.98 21.95
C HIS A 46 16.58 3.88 22.84
N PHE A 47 16.90 2.65 22.52
CA PHE A 47 16.49 1.47 23.27
C PHE A 47 17.65 0.97 24.14
N SER A 48 17.40 0.87 25.46
CA SER A 48 18.40 0.38 26.44
C SER A 48 18.21 -1.11 26.72
N TYR A 49 18.59 -1.98 25.75
CA TYR A 49 18.59 -3.43 25.97
C TYR A 49 19.93 -4.03 25.55
N PRO A 50 20.50 -4.98 26.31
CA PRO A 50 21.90 -5.43 26.16
C PRO A 50 22.25 -6.04 24.77
N TYR A 51 21.26 -6.36 23.96
CA TYR A 51 21.46 -7.01 22.65
C TYR A 51 20.77 -6.26 21.50
N ILE A 52 20.15 -5.11 21.76
CA ILE A 52 19.56 -4.26 20.74
C ILE A 52 20.52 -3.13 20.47
N THR A 53 21.13 -3.18 19.31
CA THR A 53 21.84 -2.03 18.75
C THR A 53 20.81 -1.10 18.11
N ASP A 54 21.08 0.20 18.07
CA ASP A 54 20.26 1.21 17.36
C ASP A 54 20.02 0.90 15.87
N PHE A 55 20.65 -0.17 15.35
CA PHE A 55 20.59 -0.67 13.98
C PHE A 55 19.57 -1.80 13.76
N SER A 56 18.66 -2.06 14.67
CA SER A 56 17.56 -3.00 14.42
C SER A 56 16.53 -2.36 13.50
N TYR A 57 16.23 -3.00 12.37
CA TYR A 57 15.22 -2.51 11.44
C TYR A 57 13.85 -2.50 12.12
N VAL A 58 13.11 -1.41 11.93
CA VAL A 58 11.72 -1.28 12.39
C VAL A 58 10.82 -1.31 11.16
N SER A 59 10.21 -2.47 10.88
CA SER A 59 9.48 -2.73 9.65
C SER A 59 7.97 -2.53 9.76
N CYS A 60 7.41 -2.56 10.98
CA CYS A 60 6.00 -2.30 11.23
C CYS A 60 5.84 -1.51 12.53
N ILE A 61 4.95 -0.54 12.52
CA ILE A 61 4.56 0.27 13.68
C ILE A 61 3.04 0.28 13.72
N ILE A 62 2.45 -0.04 14.87
CA ILE A 62 1.01 0.12 15.10
C ILE A 62 0.78 0.72 16.49
N GLU A 63 -0.37 1.34 16.70
CA GLU A 63 -0.91 1.69 18.01
C GLU A 63 -2.04 0.70 18.34
N ASP A 64 -1.98 0.09 19.53
CA ASP A 64 -3.06 -0.78 20.00
C ASP A 64 -4.23 0.05 20.58
N SER A 65 -5.36 -0.59 20.81
CA SER A 65 -6.59 0.04 21.35
C SER A 65 -6.40 0.64 22.76
N ARG A 66 -5.29 0.34 23.43
CA ARG A 66 -4.90 0.88 24.74
C ARG A 66 -3.94 2.07 24.62
N GLY A 67 -3.59 2.48 23.39
CA GLY A 67 -2.65 3.57 23.09
C GLY A 67 -1.17 3.20 23.29
N ASN A 68 -0.82 1.92 23.26
CA ASN A 68 0.57 1.48 23.25
C ASN A 68 1.09 1.40 21.83
N ILE A 69 2.32 1.82 21.59
CA ILE A 69 2.99 1.69 20.29
C ILE A 69 3.75 0.36 20.24
N TRP A 70 3.44 -0.43 19.24
CA TRP A 70 4.10 -1.71 18.98
C TRP A 70 5.02 -1.60 17.78
N LEU A 71 6.22 -2.19 17.91
CA LEU A 71 7.27 -2.17 16.90
C LEU A 71 7.66 -3.60 16.55
N SER A 72 7.71 -3.91 15.27
CA SER A 72 8.35 -5.12 14.78
C SER A 72 9.82 -4.83 14.49
N THR A 73 10.70 -5.74 14.88
CA THR A 73 12.13 -5.58 14.65
C THR A 73 12.75 -6.80 13.97
N SER A 74 13.87 -6.56 13.30
CA SER A 74 14.59 -7.63 12.57
C SER A 74 15.44 -8.56 13.46
N ARG A 75 15.66 -8.19 14.74
CA ARG A 75 16.54 -8.97 15.67
C ARG A 75 16.21 -8.78 17.14
N ALA A 76 15.24 -7.96 17.45
CA ALA A 76 14.92 -7.59 18.84
C ALA A 76 13.47 -8.00 19.22
N GLY A 77 12.88 -8.90 18.44
CA GLY A 77 11.50 -9.35 18.66
C GLY A 77 10.49 -8.26 18.43
N ALA A 78 9.44 -8.25 19.23
CA ALA A 78 8.45 -7.19 19.28
C ALA A 78 8.72 -6.28 20.49
N ILE A 79 8.58 -4.97 20.30
CA ILE A 79 8.74 -3.96 21.35
C ILE A 79 7.42 -3.24 21.54
N CYS A 80 6.98 -3.09 22.79
CA CYS A 80 5.80 -2.32 23.16
C CYS A 80 6.21 -1.11 23.99
N LEU A 81 5.90 0.09 23.52
CA LEU A 81 6.07 1.34 24.24
C LEU A 81 4.78 1.64 24.98
N LYS A 82 4.77 1.45 26.30
CA LYS A 82 3.59 1.67 27.14
C LYS A 82 3.53 3.12 27.60
N GLY A 83 2.66 3.90 26.98
CA GLY A 83 2.40 5.28 27.37
C GLY A 83 3.48 6.29 26.99
N ASP A 84 4.75 5.92 27.07
CA ASP A 84 5.90 6.72 26.66
C ASP A 84 7.03 5.86 26.05
N GLU A 85 7.98 6.52 25.42
CA GLU A 85 9.13 5.87 24.76
C GLU A 85 10.25 5.44 25.71
N HIS A 86 10.15 5.80 27.00
CA HIS A 86 11.21 5.56 27.99
C HIS A 86 11.05 4.26 28.76
N SER A 87 9.89 3.57 28.61
CA SER A 87 9.59 2.33 29.33
C SER A 87 9.21 1.19 28.39
N PRO A 88 10.11 0.78 27.46
CA PRO A 88 9.82 -0.28 26.50
C PRO A 88 9.70 -1.64 27.18
N VAL A 89 8.73 -2.42 26.75
CA VAL A 89 8.59 -3.84 27.08
C VAL A 89 9.02 -4.67 25.88
N TYR A 90 9.97 -5.57 26.09
CA TYR A 90 10.54 -6.43 25.03
C TYR A 90 9.91 -7.81 25.07
N TYR A 91 9.46 -8.27 23.92
CA TYR A 91 8.96 -9.62 23.71
C TYR A 91 9.97 -10.38 22.84
N LEU A 92 10.67 -11.33 23.43
CA LEU A 92 11.72 -12.14 22.81
C LEU A 92 11.45 -13.63 23.07
N PRO A 93 11.97 -14.55 22.26
CA PRO A 93 11.89 -15.98 22.53
C PRO A 93 12.44 -16.36 23.92
N THR A 94 13.43 -15.62 24.40
CA THR A 94 14.12 -15.90 25.67
C THR A 94 13.39 -15.41 26.92
N ASN A 95 12.49 -14.43 26.81
CA ASN A 95 11.81 -13.83 27.96
C ASN A 95 10.29 -13.95 27.96
N SER A 96 9.68 -14.16 26.80
CA SER A 96 8.23 -14.13 26.63
C SER A 96 7.65 -15.28 25.82
N ASN A 97 8.51 -16.16 25.32
CA ASN A 97 8.13 -17.33 24.52
C ASN A 97 7.44 -16.97 23.18
N ILE A 98 7.71 -15.81 22.57
CA ILE A 98 7.34 -15.60 21.17
C ILE A 98 8.18 -16.49 20.27
N CYS A 99 7.67 -16.83 19.08
CA CYS A 99 8.28 -17.84 18.20
C CYS A 99 9.60 -17.39 17.54
N SER A 100 9.85 -16.09 17.43
CA SER A 100 11.03 -15.53 16.75
C SER A 100 11.42 -14.16 17.30
N ASP A 101 12.69 -13.78 17.14
CA ASP A 101 13.21 -12.44 17.33
C ASP A 101 13.19 -11.58 16.04
N LYS A 102 12.83 -12.19 14.89
CA LYS A 102 12.73 -11.53 13.57
C LYS A 102 11.27 -11.33 13.21
N ILE A 103 10.73 -10.16 13.50
CA ILE A 103 9.32 -9.85 13.30
C ILE A 103 9.14 -8.98 12.08
N ASN A 104 8.22 -9.36 11.19
CA ASN A 104 7.86 -8.59 10.01
C ASN A 104 6.66 -7.67 10.26
N THR A 105 5.65 -8.16 11.00
CA THR A 105 4.37 -7.48 11.12
C THR A 105 3.73 -7.73 12.48
N ILE A 106 2.93 -6.76 12.92
CA ILE A 106 2.14 -6.83 14.15
C ILE A 106 0.73 -6.34 13.82
N TYR A 107 -0.27 -6.96 14.44
CA TYR A 107 -1.68 -6.62 14.26
C TYR A 107 -2.43 -6.81 15.58
N GLU A 108 -3.36 -5.92 15.93
CA GLU A 108 -4.31 -6.12 17.02
C GLU A 108 -5.63 -6.61 16.45
N ASP A 109 -6.17 -7.72 16.98
CA ASP A 109 -7.49 -8.21 16.62
C ASP A 109 -8.61 -7.53 17.41
N ARG A 110 -9.86 -7.73 17.02
CA ARG A 110 -11.05 -7.16 17.69
C ARG A 110 -11.20 -7.54 19.16
N PHE A 111 -10.49 -8.58 19.60
CA PHE A 111 -10.49 -9.04 21.00
C PHE A 111 -9.33 -8.42 21.80
N GLY A 112 -8.52 -7.56 21.17
CA GLY A 112 -7.34 -6.93 21.78
C GLY A 112 -6.17 -7.88 21.95
N ASN A 113 -6.11 -9.01 21.23
CA ASN A 113 -4.91 -9.85 21.17
C ASN A 113 -3.93 -9.26 20.15
N ILE A 114 -2.64 -9.37 20.44
CA ILE A 114 -1.59 -8.92 19.55
C ILE A 114 -1.04 -10.12 18.76
N TRP A 115 -1.23 -10.08 17.46
CA TRP A 115 -0.70 -11.03 16.48
C TRP A 115 0.66 -10.57 16.02
N ILE A 116 1.67 -11.40 16.18
CA ILE A 116 3.07 -11.12 15.88
C ILE A 116 3.51 -12.10 14.80
N GLY A 117 3.67 -11.61 13.57
CA GLY A 117 4.09 -12.40 12.41
C GLY A 117 5.59 -12.34 12.21
N SER A 118 6.23 -13.51 12.16
CA SER A 118 7.68 -13.61 12.04
C SER A 118 8.16 -13.86 10.61
N GLN A 119 9.46 -13.65 10.42
CA GLN A 119 10.15 -13.89 9.16
C GLN A 119 10.40 -15.39 8.91
N ASP A 120 10.43 -16.21 9.95
CA ASP A 120 10.98 -17.57 9.88
C ASP A 120 10.27 -18.65 10.71
N ASN A 121 9.48 -18.28 11.73
CA ASN A 121 8.93 -19.23 12.69
C ASN A 121 7.39 -19.13 12.90
N GLY A 122 6.66 -18.50 11.95
CA GLY A 122 5.20 -18.42 11.98
C GLY A 122 4.69 -17.25 12.80
N ILE A 123 3.73 -17.51 13.69
CA ILE A 123 2.93 -16.48 14.38
C ILE A 123 2.97 -16.73 15.89
N SER A 124 3.10 -15.65 16.65
CA SER A 124 2.77 -15.63 18.08
C SER A 124 1.54 -14.77 18.32
N VAL A 125 0.58 -15.26 19.08
CA VAL A 125 -0.61 -14.49 19.49
C VAL A 125 -0.54 -14.25 20.98
N LEU A 126 -0.37 -13.01 21.37
CA LEU A 126 -0.32 -12.56 22.76
C LEU A 126 -1.71 -12.10 23.20
N ASN A 127 -2.27 -12.75 24.20
CA ASN A 127 -3.44 -12.26 24.88
C ASN A 127 -3.04 -11.20 25.91
N MET A 128 -3.51 -9.98 25.72
CA MET A 128 -3.13 -8.83 26.56
C MET A 128 -3.76 -8.81 27.95
N GLU A 129 -4.78 -9.61 28.19
CA GLU A 129 -5.43 -9.72 29.52
C GLU A 129 -4.74 -10.77 30.39
N THR A 130 -4.50 -11.95 29.81
CA THR A 130 -3.91 -13.08 30.53
C THR A 130 -2.38 -13.14 30.45
N HIS A 131 -1.78 -12.35 29.55
CA HIS A 131 -0.36 -12.36 29.21
C HIS A 131 0.15 -13.72 28.70
N THR A 132 -0.76 -14.54 28.16
CA THR A 132 -0.40 -15.84 27.57
C THR A 132 -0.07 -15.69 26.10
N ILE A 133 0.88 -16.48 25.62
CA ILE A 133 1.28 -16.51 24.22
C ILE A 133 1.03 -17.92 23.66
N VAL A 134 0.37 -17.95 22.51
CA VAL A 134 0.17 -19.16 21.71
C VAL A 134 0.94 -19.03 20.40
N ASN A 135 1.74 -20.03 20.07
CA ASN A 135 2.53 -20.05 18.84
C ASN A 135 1.92 -20.97 17.79
N TYR A 136 1.90 -20.53 16.55
CA TYR A 136 1.45 -21.27 15.39
C TYR A 136 2.56 -21.30 14.34
N ALA A 137 2.89 -22.48 13.87
CA ALA A 137 3.92 -22.68 12.86
C ALA A 137 3.43 -23.61 11.74
N HIS A 138 4.15 -23.62 10.64
CA HIS A 138 3.96 -24.59 9.57
C HIS A 138 4.38 -25.99 10.04
N ASP A 139 3.47 -26.95 9.93
CA ASP A 139 3.74 -28.37 10.08
C ASP A 139 3.26 -29.11 8.82
N PRO A 140 4.17 -29.71 8.03
CA PRO A 140 3.79 -30.43 6.82
C PRO A 140 2.88 -31.65 7.10
N ALA A 141 2.88 -32.19 8.31
CA ALA A 141 2.02 -33.30 8.72
C ALA A 141 0.63 -32.87 9.16
N ASP A 142 0.45 -31.60 9.56
CA ASP A 142 -0.85 -31.06 9.99
C ASP A 142 -1.43 -30.12 8.92
N VAL A 143 -2.46 -30.57 8.22
CA VAL A 143 -3.17 -29.78 7.19
C VAL A 143 -3.88 -28.54 7.73
N ASN A 144 -4.10 -28.45 9.03
CA ASN A 144 -4.71 -27.31 9.69
C ASN A 144 -3.69 -26.33 10.30
N SER A 145 -2.40 -26.54 10.05
CA SER A 145 -1.35 -25.58 10.39
C SER A 145 -1.12 -24.56 9.28
N LEU A 146 -0.26 -23.57 9.50
CA LEU A 146 0.13 -22.57 8.49
C LEU A 146 0.71 -23.20 7.21
N SER A 147 0.51 -22.57 6.06
CA SER A 147 1.16 -22.96 4.80
C SER A 147 2.64 -22.62 4.78
N SER A 148 3.06 -21.57 5.49
CA SER A 148 4.45 -21.11 5.57
C SER A 148 4.72 -20.42 6.91
N ASN A 149 5.98 -20.43 7.33
CA ASN A 149 6.42 -19.68 8.52
C ASN A 149 6.79 -18.22 8.25
N LYS A 150 6.76 -17.76 6.98
CA LYS A 150 7.12 -16.40 6.58
C LYS A 150 5.89 -15.51 6.47
N VAL A 151 5.52 -14.89 7.57
CA VAL A 151 4.30 -14.08 7.69
C VAL A 151 4.62 -12.61 7.46
N PHE A 152 3.86 -11.95 6.58
CA PHE A 152 4.09 -10.56 6.20
C PHE A 152 2.95 -9.62 6.51
N SER A 153 1.71 -10.12 6.58
CA SER A 153 0.55 -9.26 6.83
C SER A 153 -0.62 -10.01 7.42
N PHE A 154 -1.48 -9.27 8.11
CA PHE A 154 -2.74 -9.73 8.66
C PHE A 154 -3.85 -8.78 8.23
N VAL A 155 -5.05 -9.31 8.05
CA VAL A 155 -6.29 -8.54 7.99
C VAL A 155 -7.42 -9.36 8.59
N GLU A 156 -8.17 -8.76 9.51
CA GLU A 156 -9.34 -9.39 10.11
C GLU A 156 -10.56 -9.15 9.22
N LEU A 157 -11.30 -10.20 8.92
CA LEU A 157 -12.54 -10.13 8.18
C LEU A 157 -13.71 -9.74 9.10
N PRO A 158 -14.81 -9.18 8.58
CA PRO A 158 -15.98 -8.80 9.38
C PRO A 158 -16.62 -9.96 10.14
N ASP A 159 -16.44 -11.21 9.69
CA ASP A 159 -16.89 -12.41 10.39
C ASP A 159 -16.00 -12.81 11.58
N GLY A 160 -14.88 -12.11 11.78
CA GLY A 160 -13.92 -12.31 12.84
C GLY A 160 -12.77 -13.26 12.49
N ASN A 161 -12.77 -13.84 11.31
CA ASN A 161 -11.68 -14.68 10.86
C ASN A 161 -10.49 -13.82 10.39
N MET A 162 -9.27 -14.35 10.49
CA MET A 162 -8.06 -13.62 10.13
C MET A 162 -7.48 -14.16 8.83
N LEU A 163 -7.27 -13.29 7.83
CA LEU A 163 -6.44 -13.61 6.68
C LEU A 163 -4.97 -13.35 7.00
N ILE A 164 -4.12 -14.29 6.62
CA ILE A 164 -2.67 -14.24 6.84
C ILE A 164 -1.97 -14.25 5.49
N GLY A 165 -1.28 -13.17 5.17
CA GLY A 165 -0.46 -13.04 3.96
C GLY A 165 0.96 -13.57 4.20
N MET A 166 1.40 -14.44 3.30
CA MET A 166 2.72 -15.07 3.34
C MET A 166 3.38 -15.02 1.96
N ILE A 167 4.68 -14.78 1.94
CA ILE A 167 5.39 -14.61 0.67
C ILE A 167 5.55 -15.95 -0.07
N ASP A 168 5.79 -17.02 0.63
CA ASP A 168 5.98 -18.36 0.05
C ASP A 168 4.69 -19.21 0.09
N GLY A 169 3.73 -18.86 0.97
CA GLY A 169 2.54 -19.64 1.27
C GLY A 169 1.23 -19.10 0.67
N GLY A 170 1.26 -17.91 0.07
CA GLY A 170 0.03 -17.24 -0.41
C GLY A 170 -0.81 -16.67 0.74
N ILE A 171 -2.08 -17.01 0.81
CA ILE A 171 -3.01 -16.53 1.85
C ILE A 171 -3.70 -17.70 2.53
N ASP A 172 -3.55 -17.76 3.85
CA ASP A 172 -4.32 -18.66 4.73
C ASP A 172 -5.42 -17.89 5.46
N LEU A 173 -6.44 -18.62 5.89
CA LEU A 173 -7.47 -18.13 6.82
C LEU A 173 -7.33 -18.83 8.16
N PHE A 174 -7.25 -18.06 9.24
CA PHE A 174 -7.44 -18.59 10.59
C PHE A 174 -8.91 -18.50 10.97
N ASP A 175 -9.54 -19.63 11.19
CA ASP A 175 -10.92 -19.74 11.67
C ASP A 175 -10.92 -19.65 13.21
N TYR A 176 -11.47 -18.57 13.72
CA TYR A 176 -11.53 -18.31 15.15
C TYR A 176 -12.40 -19.33 15.90
N SER A 177 -13.41 -19.91 15.26
CA SER A 177 -14.32 -20.86 15.89
C SER A 177 -13.67 -22.21 16.15
N SER A 178 -12.90 -22.71 15.18
CA SER A 178 -12.21 -24.00 15.27
C SER A 178 -10.77 -23.88 15.76
N LYS A 179 -10.20 -22.67 15.79
CA LYS A 179 -8.77 -22.38 16.07
C LYS A 179 -7.82 -23.08 15.11
N LYS A 180 -8.21 -23.21 13.83
CA LYS A 180 -7.47 -23.91 12.78
C LYS A 180 -7.20 -22.99 11.61
N PHE A 181 -6.12 -23.32 10.85
CA PHE A 181 -5.84 -22.67 9.60
C PHE A 181 -6.47 -23.43 8.43
N ILE A 182 -6.98 -22.67 7.47
CA ILE A 182 -7.40 -23.15 6.15
C ILE A 182 -6.31 -22.66 5.19
N ARG A 183 -5.49 -23.59 4.73
CA ARG A 183 -4.35 -23.29 3.85
C ARG A 183 -4.82 -22.90 2.46
N ASN A 184 -4.06 -22.01 1.83
CA ASN A 184 -4.33 -21.53 0.47
C ASN A 184 -5.79 -21.12 0.28
N TYR A 185 -6.34 -20.38 1.23
CA TYR A 185 -7.73 -19.95 1.22
C TYR A 185 -8.09 -19.17 -0.05
N ILE A 186 -7.11 -18.45 -0.62
CA ILE A 186 -7.22 -17.78 -1.90
C ILE A 186 -6.17 -18.36 -2.86
N PRO A 187 -6.49 -19.47 -3.59
CA PRO A 187 -5.49 -20.24 -4.35
C PRO A 187 -4.83 -19.49 -5.52
N SER A 188 -5.54 -18.47 -6.07
CA SER A 188 -5.05 -17.66 -7.19
C SER A 188 -3.99 -16.63 -6.79
N VAL A 189 -3.78 -16.41 -5.48
CA VAL A 189 -2.82 -15.43 -4.98
C VAL A 189 -1.55 -16.13 -4.52
N LYS A 190 -0.42 -15.64 -5.02
CA LYS A 190 0.92 -16.07 -4.61
C LYS A 190 1.72 -14.86 -4.14
N GLY A 191 2.58 -15.08 -3.15
CA GLY A 191 3.48 -14.04 -2.65
C GLY A 191 2.73 -12.84 -2.05
N ALA A 192 1.76 -13.08 -1.16
CA ALA A 192 1.03 -12.02 -0.49
C ALA A 192 1.95 -11.26 0.47
N PHE A 193 2.28 -10.02 0.11
CA PHE A 193 3.18 -9.16 0.87
C PHE A 193 2.41 -8.24 1.82
N THR A 194 1.32 -7.66 1.34
CA THR A 194 0.48 -6.74 2.13
C THR A 194 -1.00 -7.04 1.92
N LEU A 195 -1.75 -7.01 2.99
CA LEU A 195 -3.20 -7.09 3.03
C LEU A 195 -3.75 -5.80 3.60
N LYS A 196 -4.78 -5.25 2.99
CA LYS A 196 -5.46 -4.06 3.45
C LYS A 196 -6.97 -4.22 3.32
N GLU A 197 -7.69 -4.03 4.41
CA GLU A 197 -9.14 -3.89 4.35
C GLU A 197 -9.50 -2.71 3.45
N GLY A 198 -10.34 -2.97 2.47
CA GLY A 198 -10.91 -1.97 1.57
C GLY A 198 -12.38 -1.76 1.87
N LYS A 199 -13.02 -0.87 1.12
CA LYS A 199 -14.47 -0.65 1.18
C LYS A 199 -15.25 -1.77 0.49
N ASP A 200 -16.56 -1.80 0.69
CA ASP A 200 -17.50 -2.66 -0.05
C ASP A 200 -17.17 -4.16 0.03
N ASN A 201 -16.80 -4.65 1.22
CA ASN A 201 -16.50 -6.06 1.48
C ASN A 201 -15.26 -6.60 0.74
N ASN A 202 -14.31 -5.74 0.45
CA ASN A 202 -13.10 -6.13 -0.26
C ASN A 202 -11.87 -6.14 0.65
N VAL A 203 -10.92 -6.98 0.28
CA VAL A 203 -9.55 -6.95 0.77
C VAL A 203 -8.63 -6.70 -0.42
N TRP A 204 -7.83 -5.65 -0.33
CA TRP A 204 -6.74 -5.40 -1.25
C TRP A 204 -5.55 -6.27 -0.89
N ILE A 205 -4.96 -6.90 -1.88
CA ILE A 205 -3.84 -7.82 -1.71
C ILE A 205 -2.70 -7.36 -2.62
N GLY A 206 -1.65 -6.83 -2.01
CA GLY A 206 -0.41 -6.53 -2.69
C GLY A 206 0.52 -7.74 -2.69
N THR A 207 1.06 -8.08 -3.85
CA THR A 207 1.88 -9.28 -4.03
C THR A 207 3.31 -8.96 -4.44
N ASP A 208 4.21 -9.89 -4.24
CA ASP A 208 5.60 -9.80 -4.72
C ASP A 208 5.74 -10.38 -6.15
N GLY A 209 5.12 -9.70 -7.13
CA GLY A 209 5.23 -10.06 -8.56
C GLY A 209 4.03 -10.76 -9.18
N ASN A 210 2.88 -10.79 -8.50
CA ASN A 210 1.60 -11.26 -9.06
C ASN A 210 0.56 -10.11 -9.13
N GLY A 211 1.01 -8.87 -9.01
CA GLY A 211 0.24 -7.65 -9.12
C GLY A 211 -0.59 -7.30 -7.90
N LEU A 212 -1.52 -6.36 -8.09
CA LEU A 212 -2.53 -6.01 -7.10
C LEU A 212 -3.78 -6.84 -7.34
N LYS A 213 -4.28 -7.48 -6.28
CA LYS A 213 -5.52 -8.25 -6.31
C LYS A 213 -6.57 -7.59 -5.41
N LYS A 214 -7.82 -7.75 -5.81
CA LYS A 214 -8.99 -7.39 -5.02
C LYS A 214 -9.77 -8.66 -4.72
N PHE A 215 -9.95 -8.97 -3.45
CA PHE A 215 -10.70 -10.13 -2.98
C PHE A 215 -12.01 -9.68 -2.36
N ASP A 216 -13.14 -10.10 -2.93
CA ASP A 216 -14.47 -9.95 -2.31
C ASP A 216 -14.71 -11.13 -1.38
N TYR A 217 -14.78 -10.87 -0.07
CA TYR A 217 -14.93 -11.95 0.92
C TYR A 217 -16.34 -12.53 1.01
N ARG A 218 -17.37 -11.90 0.40
CA ARG A 218 -18.74 -12.44 0.33
C ARG A 218 -18.90 -13.41 -0.83
N THR A 219 -18.47 -13.01 -2.02
CA THR A 219 -18.54 -13.86 -3.23
C THR A 219 -17.37 -14.82 -3.33
N ARG A 220 -16.27 -14.56 -2.61
CA ARG A 220 -14.95 -15.23 -2.70
C ARG A 220 -14.28 -15.08 -4.06
N GLU A 221 -14.67 -14.08 -4.81
CA GLU A 221 -14.06 -13.78 -6.08
C GLU A 221 -12.77 -12.98 -5.93
N VAL A 222 -11.81 -13.26 -6.78
CA VAL A 222 -10.55 -12.52 -6.87
C VAL A 222 -10.46 -11.91 -8.24
N SER A 223 -10.29 -10.61 -8.30
CA SER A 223 -9.96 -9.89 -9.53
C SER A 223 -8.55 -9.33 -9.47
N THR A 224 -7.88 -9.29 -10.61
CA THR A 224 -6.63 -8.53 -10.74
C THR A 224 -6.99 -7.09 -11.02
N TYR A 225 -6.40 -6.19 -10.25
CA TYR A 225 -6.54 -4.78 -10.53
C TYR A 225 -5.63 -4.42 -11.70
N ASP A 226 -6.23 -3.84 -12.72
CA ASP A 226 -5.53 -3.24 -13.84
C ASP A 226 -5.82 -1.74 -13.88
N SER A 227 -4.90 -0.95 -14.42
CA SER A 227 -5.07 0.49 -14.50
C SER A 227 -4.53 1.00 -15.83
N ASP A 228 -5.43 1.59 -16.60
CA ASP A 228 -5.10 2.31 -17.84
C ASP A 228 -4.35 3.64 -17.57
N LEU A 229 -4.18 4.01 -16.29
CA LEU A 229 -3.56 5.26 -15.88
C LEU A 229 -2.02 5.20 -15.83
N THR A 230 -1.43 4.06 -16.13
CA THR A 230 0.02 3.85 -16.00
C THR A 230 0.56 2.92 -17.08
N SER A 231 1.79 3.16 -17.51
CA SER A 231 2.57 2.23 -18.34
C SER A 231 3.16 1.06 -17.55
N ILE A 232 2.90 0.99 -16.24
CA ILE A 232 3.40 -0.08 -15.38
C ILE A 232 2.51 -1.29 -15.60
N ASP A 233 3.12 -2.43 -15.96
CA ASP A 233 2.44 -3.72 -15.97
C ASP A 233 2.00 -4.08 -14.55
N MET A 234 0.71 -3.83 -14.27
CA MET A 234 0.11 -4.10 -12.97
C MET A 234 -0.11 -5.58 -12.70
N HIS A 235 -0.09 -6.45 -13.72
CA HIS A 235 -0.24 -7.89 -13.54
C HIS A 235 0.98 -8.54 -12.89
N HIS A 236 2.18 -7.97 -13.13
CA HIS A 236 3.46 -8.48 -12.60
C HIS A 236 4.11 -7.50 -11.63
N ALA A 237 3.43 -6.43 -11.23
CA ALA A 237 3.95 -5.47 -10.28
C ALA A 237 4.18 -6.10 -8.91
N LYS A 238 5.23 -5.64 -8.23
CA LYS A 238 5.47 -5.94 -6.81
C LYS A 238 4.86 -4.81 -5.97
N VAL A 239 3.73 -5.09 -5.35
CA VAL A 239 2.99 -4.12 -4.54
C VAL A 239 3.26 -4.40 -3.07
N HIS A 240 4.09 -3.56 -2.45
CA HIS A 240 4.57 -3.76 -1.09
C HIS A 240 3.84 -2.90 -0.05
N GLY A 241 3.07 -1.90 -0.47
CA GLY A 241 2.26 -1.09 0.42
C GLY A 241 0.99 -0.62 -0.26
N ILE A 242 -0.08 -0.52 0.52
CA ILE A 242 -1.40 -0.08 0.06
C ILE A 242 -1.96 0.88 1.12
N LEU A 243 -2.38 2.05 0.68
CA LEU A 243 -3.06 3.05 1.50
C LEU A 243 -4.29 3.55 0.74
N GLU A 244 -5.44 3.56 1.39
CA GLU A 244 -6.64 4.27 0.94
C GLU A 244 -6.74 5.57 1.72
N ASP A 245 -6.74 6.71 1.03
CA ASP A 245 -6.80 8.02 1.66
C ASP A 245 -8.24 8.45 1.99
N ARG A 246 -8.38 9.64 2.60
CA ARG A 246 -9.69 10.18 2.99
C ARG A 246 -10.59 10.56 1.81
N GLN A 247 -10.02 10.73 0.61
CA GLN A 247 -10.73 10.96 -0.64
C GLN A 247 -10.95 9.67 -1.43
N ASP A 248 -10.71 8.52 -0.81
CA ASP A 248 -10.85 7.18 -1.38
C ASP A 248 -9.84 6.87 -2.49
N ASN A 249 -8.80 7.71 -2.68
CA ASN A 249 -7.75 7.38 -3.62
C ASN A 249 -6.90 6.22 -3.06
N LEU A 250 -6.55 5.31 -3.95
CA LEU A 250 -5.70 4.20 -3.63
C LEU A 250 -4.24 4.55 -3.94
N TRP A 251 -3.38 4.50 -2.92
CA TRP A 251 -1.95 4.74 -3.04
C TRP A 251 -1.21 3.40 -2.95
N LEU A 252 -0.42 3.10 -3.96
CA LEU A 252 0.30 1.83 -4.09
C LEU A 252 1.80 2.09 -4.05
N VAL A 253 2.49 1.43 -3.14
CA VAL A 253 3.96 1.41 -3.11
C VAL A 253 4.44 0.28 -4.01
N LEU A 254 5.06 0.63 -5.12
CA LEU A 254 5.58 -0.31 -6.12
C LEU A 254 7.09 -0.48 -5.92
N TYR A 255 7.52 -1.71 -5.62
CA TYR A 255 8.94 -1.99 -5.40
C TYR A 255 9.81 -1.57 -6.58
N GLN A 256 10.79 -0.70 -6.32
CA GLN A 256 11.70 -0.10 -7.32
C GLN A 256 11.02 0.71 -8.44
N LYS A 257 9.72 1.01 -8.35
CA LYS A 257 8.97 1.78 -9.35
C LYS A 257 8.27 3.02 -8.76
N GLY A 258 8.46 3.30 -7.47
CA GLY A 258 7.90 4.46 -6.80
C GLY A 258 6.47 4.25 -6.30
N ILE A 259 5.67 5.30 -6.38
CA ILE A 259 4.30 5.33 -5.86
C ILE A 259 3.34 5.58 -7.01
N LEU A 260 2.28 4.78 -7.08
CA LEU A 260 1.14 5.00 -7.98
C LEU A 260 -0.07 5.44 -7.16
N MET A 261 -0.65 6.59 -7.49
CA MET A 261 -1.93 7.03 -6.94
C MET A 261 -3.02 6.77 -7.96
N VAL A 262 -4.04 6.04 -7.54
CA VAL A 262 -5.23 5.73 -8.33
C VAL A 262 -6.41 6.49 -7.77
N PRO A 263 -6.93 7.51 -8.46
CA PRO A 263 -8.12 8.23 -8.03
C PRO A 263 -9.36 7.32 -8.15
N GLN A 264 -10.20 7.30 -7.14
CA GLN A 264 -11.48 6.55 -7.17
C GLN A 264 -12.61 7.32 -7.85
N GLN A 265 -12.49 8.64 -7.91
CA GLN A 265 -13.44 9.46 -8.68
C GLN A 265 -13.00 9.49 -10.14
N GLU A 266 -13.95 9.34 -11.06
CA GLU A 266 -13.72 9.62 -12.48
C GLU A 266 -13.07 10.99 -12.62
N ARG A 267 -12.02 11.07 -13.40
CA ARG A 267 -11.37 12.35 -13.68
C ARG A 267 -12.40 13.24 -14.37
N ILE A 268 -12.83 14.29 -13.68
CA ILE A 268 -13.70 15.34 -14.26
C ILE A 268 -12.97 16.09 -15.37
N PHE A 269 -11.63 16.08 -15.32
CA PHE A 269 -10.77 16.73 -16.31
C PHE A 269 -10.01 15.69 -17.12
N HIS A 270 -10.21 15.74 -18.43
CA HIS A 270 -9.41 14.99 -19.39
C HIS A 270 -8.40 15.95 -20.03
N ASN A 271 -7.17 15.47 -20.25
CA ASN A 271 -6.13 16.25 -20.94
C ASN A 271 -5.96 15.69 -22.36
N TRP A 272 -6.20 16.53 -23.36
CA TRP A 272 -5.86 16.28 -24.74
C TRP A 272 -4.53 16.96 -25.04
N GLY A 273 -3.50 16.21 -25.45
CA GLY A 273 -2.16 16.69 -25.69
C GLY A 273 -1.26 15.55 -26.17
N LEU A 274 0.05 15.68 -26.03
CA LEU A 274 0.98 14.59 -26.26
C LEU A 274 0.76 13.50 -25.18
N ASN A 275 -0.07 12.53 -25.49
CA ASN A 275 -0.39 11.45 -24.58
C ASN A 275 0.14 10.12 -25.14
N PHE A 276 1.21 9.61 -24.55
CA PHE A 276 1.83 8.35 -24.99
C PHE A 276 1.03 7.10 -24.62
N PHE A 277 0.10 7.21 -23.68
CA PHE A 277 -0.67 6.08 -23.15
C PHE A 277 -2.09 5.99 -23.72
N HIS A 278 -2.62 7.11 -24.20
CA HIS A 278 -3.93 7.26 -24.80
C HIS A 278 -3.81 7.94 -26.16
N PRO A 279 -3.36 7.19 -27.21
CA PRO A 279 -3.17 7.77 -28.53
C PRO A 279 -4.45 8.37 -29.13
N GLU A 280 -5.62 7.89 -28.72
CA GLU A 280 -6.93 8.40 -29.11
C GLU A 280 -7.22 9.82 -28.57
N LEU A 281 -6.52 10.25 -27.51
CA LEU A 281 -6.58 11.60 -26.95
C LEU A 281 -5.43 12.49 -27.43
N ASN A 282 -4.60 11.98 -28.35
CA ASN A 282 -3.39 12.66 -28.77
C ASN A 282 -3.71 13.75 -29.80
N ILE A 283 -3.45 14.99 -29.42
CA ILE A 283 -3.32 16.12 -30.36
C ILE A 283 -1.82 16.44 -30.48
N GLY A 284 -1.26 16.43 -31.69
CA GLY A 284 0.18 16.54 -31.94
C GLY A 284 0.80 17.87 -31.56
N SER A 285 0.00 18.85 -31.14
CA SER A 285 0.48 20.18 -30.73
C SER A 285 0.07 20.46 -29.28
N GLU A 286 1.03 20.98 -28.51
CA GLU A 286 0.76 21.50 -27.16
C GLU A 286 0.23 22.94 -27.18
N CYS A 287 0.29 23.63 -28.31
CA CYS A 287 -0.18 25.00 -28.47
C CYS A 287 -1.57 25.04 -29.12
N VAL A 288 -2.59 25.08 -28.30
CA VAL A 288 -4.00 25.23 -28.75
C VAL A 288 -4.37 26.70 -28.75
N LEU A 289 -4.88 27.19 -29.88
CA LEU A 289 -5.26 28.59 -30.06
C LEU A 289 -6.75 28.82 -30.08
N SER A 290 -7.53 27.82 -30.49
CA SER A 290 -8.99 27.94 -30.56
C SER A 290 -9.69 26.61 -30.31
N ILE A 291 -10.90 26.69 -29.78
CA ILE A 291 -11.77 25.53 -29.52
C ILE A 291 -13.22 25.94 -29.85
N LEU A 292 -13.96 25.01 -30.46
CA LEU A 292 -15.37 25.18 -30.80
C LEU A 292 -16.11 23.87 -30.61
N GLU A 293 -17.28 23.87 -30.01
CA GLU A 293 -18.25 22.79 -30.12
C GLU A 293 -19.29 23.14 -31.18
N ASP A 294 -19.45 22.28 -32.22
CA ASP A 294 -20.41 22.48 -33.27
C ASP A 294 -21.84 22.02 -32.90
N SER A 295 -22.81 22.35 -33.72
CA SER A 295 -24.22 22.00 -33.55
C SER A 295 -24.46 20.47 -33.47
N SER A 296 -23.51 19.66 -33.94
CA SER A 296 -23.50 18.18 -33.85
C SER A 296 -22.77 17.66 -32.62
N ARG A 297 -22.39 18.52 -31.65
CA ARG A 297 -21.65 18.22 -30.43
C ARG A 297 -20.24 17.68 -30.65
N ARG A 298 -19.64 17.90 -31.82
CA ARG A 298 -18.24 17.59 -32.09
C ARG A 298 -17.38 18.76 -31.65
N VAL A 299 -16.23 18.49 -31.06
CA VAL A 299 -15.28 19.51 -30.63
C VAL A 299 -14.21 19.69 -31.71
N TRP A 300 -13.96 20.92 -32.07
CA TRP A 300 -12.91 21.30 -32.99
C TRP A 300 -11.83 22.09 -32.27
N ILE A 301 -10.58 21.72 -32.49
CA ILE A 301 -9.41 22.27 -31.83
C ILE A 301 -8.47 22.82 -32.88
N GLY A 302 -8.23 24.13 -32.85
CA GLY A 302 -7.28 24.81 -33.72
C GLY A 302 -5.93 24.98 -33.01
N THR A 303 -4.83 24.66 -33.70
CA THR A 303 -3.49 24.63 -33.14
C THR A 303 -2.56 25.64 -33.81
N ASP A 304 -1.41 25.90 -33.16
CA ASP A 304 -0.30 26.67 -33.75
C ASP A 304 0.66 25.72 -34.47
N GLY A 305 0.45 25.58 -35.79
CA GLY A 305 1.36 24.88 -36.68
C GLY A 305 0.98 23.44 -37.03
N ASP A 306 -0.02 22.82 -36.35
CA ASP A 306 -0.42 21.42 -36.61
C ASP A 306 -1.87 21.28 -37.10
N GLY A 307 -2.49 22.39 -37.50
CA GLY A 307 -3.80 22.40 -38.14
C GLY A 307 -4.97 22.26 -37.19
N ILE A 308 -5.99 21.48 -37.59
CA ILE A 308 -7.25 21.32 -36.84
C ILE A 308 -7.47 19.85 -36.50
N TYR A 309 -7.80 19.61 -35.24
CA TYR A 309 -8.30 18.33 -34.76
C TYR A 309 -9.81 18.41 -34.54
N ARG A 310 -10.52 17.34 -34.86
CA ARG A 310 -11.92 17.15 -34.54
C ARG A 310 -12.09 15.93 -33.62
N LEU A 311 -12.81 16.13 -32.54
CA LEU A 311 -13.22 15.08 -31.61
C LEU A 311 -14.67 14.67 -31.92
N ASN A 312 -14.94 13.37 -31.86
CA ASN A 312 -16.28 12.80 -31.95
C ASN A 312 -17.12 13.10 -30.68
N ALA A 313 -18.34 12.56 -30.62
CA ALA A 313 -19.23 12.69 -29.45
C ALA A 313 -18.65 12.02 -28.18
N ASP A 314 -17.83 10.99 -28.34
CA ASP A 314 -17.14 10.28 -27.25
C ASP A 314 -15.84 10.96 -26.83
N ARG A 315 -15.54 12.13 -27.41
CA ARG A 315 -14.35 12.96 -27.13
C ARG A 315 -13.02 12.34 -27.58
N GLU A 316 -13.05 11.41 -28.53
CA GLU A 316 -11.89 10.85 -29.20
C GLU A 316 -11.54 11.62 -30.46
N VAL A 317 -10.25 11.73 -30.79
CA VAL A 317 -9.81 12.37 -32.06
C VAL A 317 -10.21 11.47 -33.23
N ASP A 318 -11.17 11.93 -34.03
CA ASP A 318 -11.64 11.20 -35.23
C ASP A 318 -11.16 11.81 -36.55
N ARG A 319 -10.68 13.04 -36.54
CA ARG A 319 -10.13 13.72 -37.72
C ARG A 319 -9.00 14.67 -37.36
N HIS A 320 -7.97 14.68 -38.24
CA HIS A 320 -6.89 15.66 -38.22
C HIS A 320 -6.76 16.27 -39.62
N TYR A 321 -6.84 17.59 -39.69
CA TYR A 321 -6.70 18.36 -40.91
C TYR A 321 -5.38 19.14 -40.86
N THR A 322 -4.43 18.69 -41.66
CA THR A 322 -3.08 19.23 -41.76
C THR A 322 -2.94 20.29 -42.88
N ALA A 323 -1.77 20.89 -43.03
CA ALA A 323 -1.51 21.95 -43.98
C ALA A 323 -1.71 21.55 -45.48
N ASP A 324 -1.80 20.27 -45.79
CA ASP A 324 -2.18 19.79 -47.15
C ASP A 324 -3.65 20.01 -47.46
N LYS A 325 -4.48 20.23 -46.47
CA LYS A 325 -5.93 20.51 -46.57
C LYS A 325 -6.36 21.88 -46.11
N LEU A 326 -5.44 22.61 -45.48
CA LEU A 326 -5.65 23.97 -44.96
C LEU A 326 -4.65 24.96 -45.60
N PRO A 327 -5.07 26.24 -45.79
CA PRO A 327 -4.19 27.26 -46.32
C PRO A 327 -2.95 27.56 -45.48
N ALA A 328 -3.02 27.25 -44.18
CA ALA A 328 -1.93 27.39 -43.20
C ALA A 328 -2.08 26.38 -42.06
N GLY A 329 -1.00 26.03 -41.40
CA GLY A 329 -0.99 25.15 -40.23
C GLY A 329 -1.39 25.84 -38.92
N VAL A 330 -1.44 27.18 -38.91
CA VAL A 330 -1.84 27.98 -37.73
C VAL A 330 -3.30 28.35 -37.83
N VAL A 331 -4.10 27.96 -36.83
CA VAL A 331 -5.53 28.19 -36.78
C VAL A 331 -5.88 29.02 -35.56
N LEU A 332 -6.05 30.32 -35.78
CA LEU A 332 -6.29 31.29 -34.70
C LEU A 332 -7.72 31.28 -34.16
N THR A 333 -8.70 30.92 -35.02
CA THR A 333 -10.11 30.86 -34.63
C THR A 333 -10.88 29.90 -35.50
N ILE A 334 -11.89 29.27 -34.91
CA ILE A 334 -12.88 28.42 -35.60
C ILE A 334 -14.25 28.96 -35.31
N PHE A 335 -15.10 28.98 -36.33
CA PHE A 335 -16.47 29.50 -36.24
C PHE A 335 -17.43 28.60 -37.04
N GLU A 336 -18.62 28.32 -36.52
CA GLU A 336 -19.71 27.66 -37.23
C GLU A 336 -20.69 28.70 -37.74
N ASP A 337 -20.96 28.68 -39.03
CA ASP A 337 -21.99 29.54 -39.63
C ASP A 337 -23.38 28.92 -39.45
N SER A 338 -24.41 29.76 -39.38
CA SER A 338 -25.82 29.38 -39.15
C SER A 338 -26.50 28.86 -40.40
#